data_4b6d3a62e78d638f39c1b6db79922dcd
#
_entry.id   4b6d3a62e78d638f39c1b6db79922dcd
#
_cell.length_a   1.000
_cell.length_b   1.000
_cell.length_c   1.000
_cell.angle_alpha   90.00
_cell.angle_beta   90.00
_cell.angle_gamma   90.00
#
_symmetry.space_group_name_H-M   'P 1'
#
loop_
_entity.id
_entity.type
_entity.pdbx_description
1 polymer ?
#
loop_
_entity_poly.entity_id
_entity_poly.type
_entity_poly.pdbx_seq_one_letter_code
_entity_poly.pdbx_strand_id
1 'polypeptide(L)'
;MQMQNKGNKIKENRMMCALEYLLLFFMVICITSIWLRQAPIFYYLGYLKASIPILTVGIVLAKALSSSNKIIISKECFSWIMFFVLCVFGGAIGSSGTASFSRAIEITVYCICFLLLSYALDKEELSRFFMRYVNIITLIAVISLFFYFGGSILNIIPATGKVSFEWDLTRSADSYFFLYYEPQISDNLLLGVTKNCGIFTEATMYGFLLSNAYMFHRMNMKSGKHGKIISIILLGTILTTLSTTPILTVLIFETSNILTARISNRHLANLRTVFFPVIVLAAIWIATIVIGDKLSTASYDIRFDHIVSCIKVFRENLLLGLGYGSLDVLKTYFSYQQGLSVGIPYLLAMGGIGALLMLSIPVIRFLINSWTVRNWMGISYVLAFIFSFFFTNIVFNFTLQWLIISGVFLKGSYEMKKEVTVKRGGVLP
;
A
#
# COMPACT_ATOMS: atom_id res chain seq x y z
N MET A 1 -31.44 18.80 29.72
CA MET A 1 -31.75 18.78 28.28
C MET A 1 -30.69 17.94 27.56
N GLN A 2 -30.56 16.70 27.96
CA GLN A 2 -29.70 15.65 27.38
C GLN A 2 -30.67 14.48 27.16
N MET A 3 -31.01 14.21 25.91
CA MET A 3 -31.57 12.96 25.37
C MET A 3 -32.35 13.26 24.10
N GLN A 4 -31.66 13.38 22.99
CA GLN A 4 -32.22 13.15 21.65
C GLN A 4 -31.12 13.25 20.60
N ASN A 5 -30.17 12.32 20.64
CA ASN A 5 -29.28 12.09 19.53
C ASN A 5 -28.91 10.60 19.39
N LYS A 6 -29.96 9.75 19.55
CA LYS A 6 -29.89 8.32 19.22
C LYS A 6 -30.79 8.09 18.04
N GLY A 7 -30.24 7.92 16.85
CA GLY A 7 -31.02 7.30 15.78
C GLY A 7 -30.84 7.69 14.35
N ASN A 8 -29.92 8.56 13.96
CA ASN A 8 -29.57 8.61 12.56
C ASN A 8 -28.35 7.69 12.28
N LYS A 9 -28.54 6.37 12.38
CA LYS A 9 -27.75 5.44 11.58
C LYS A 9 -28.06 5.80 10.13
N ILE A 10 -27.17 6.56 9.48
CA ILE A 10 -27.20 6.81 8.04
C ILE A 10 -27.34 5.42 7.41
N LYS A 11 -28.51 5.15 6.81
CA LYS A 11 -28.72 3.91 6.04
C LYS A 11 -27.67 3.92 4.94
N GLU A 12 -26.64 3.10 5.09
CA GLU A 12 -25.57 3.02 4.11
C GLU A 12 -26.19 2.70 2.76
N ASN A 13 -25.92 3.53 1.77
CA ASN A 13 -26.46 3.31 0.44
C ASN A 13 -25.78 2.04 -0.14
N ARG A 14 -26.56 0.95 -0.29
CA ARG A 14 -26.05 -0.35 -0.75
C ARG A 14 -25.32 -0.26 -2.08
N MET A 15 -25.78 0.62 -2.97
CA MET A 15 -25.15 0.84 -4.26
C MET A 15 -23.74 1.46 -4.09
N MET A 16 -23.60 2.48 -3.23
CA MET A 16 -22.29 3.08 -2.93
C MET A 16 -21.33 2.06 -2.34
N CYS A 17 -21.80 1.26 -1.39
CA CYS A 17 -21.02 0.20 -0.78
C CYS A 17 -20.51 -0.81 -1.84
N ALA A 18 -21.39 -1.23 -2.76
CA ALA A 18 -21.01 -2.14 -3.84
C ALA A 18 -19.97 -1.53 -4.80
N LEU A 19 -20.13 -0.25 -5.18
CA LEU A 19 -19.17 0.46 -6.04
C LEU A 19 -17.79 0.59 -5.39
N GLU A 20 -17.74 0.87 -4.09
CA GLU A 20 -16.48 0.97 -3.35
C GLU A 20 -15.78 -0.39 -3.22
N TYR A 21 -16.52 -1.48 -2.96
CA TYR A 21 -15.97 -2.83 -3.00
C TYR A 21 -15.44 -3.19 -4.40
N LEU A 22 -16.17 -2.84 -5.46
CA LEU A 22 -15.77 -3.11 -6.84
C LEU A 22 -14.49 -2.33 -7.19
N LEU A 23 -14.42 -1.04 -6.86
CA LEU A 23 -13.22 -0.22 -7.05
C LEU A 23 -12.01 -0.84 -6.34
N LEU A 24 -12.14 -1.15 -5.06
CA LEU A 24 -11.06 -1.71 -4.26
C LEU A 24 -10.64 -3.10 -4.75
N PHE A 25 -11.59 -3.92 -5.16
CA PHE A 25 -11.30 -5.22 -5.75
C PHE A 25 -10.49 -5.08 -7.04
N PHE A 26 -10.90 -4.20 -7.98
CA PHE A 26 -10.12 -3.94 -9.19
C PHE A 26 -8.72 -3.37 -8.87
N MET A 27 -8.61 -2.46 -7.91
CA MET A 27 -7.30 -1.97 -7.47
C MET A 27 -6.41 -3.11 -6.99
N VAL A 28 -6.92 -4.03 -6.18
CA VAL A 28 -6.17 -5.16 -5.62
C VAL A 28 -5.75 -6.14 -6.72
N ILE A 29 -6.66 -6.57 -7.59
CA ILE A 29 -6.33 -7.57 -8.63
C ILE A 29 -5.44 -6.98 -9.74
N CYS A 30 -5.58 -5.70 -10.08
CA CYS A 30 -4.76 -5.04 -11.09
C CYS A 30 -3.31 -4.85 -10.65
N ILE A 31 -2.99 -4.97 -9.37
CA ILE A 31 -1.62 -4.82 -8.88
C ILE A 31 -0.73 -5.89 -9.50
N THR A 32 -0.92 -7.15 -9.21
CA THR A 32 -0.10 -8.25 -9.74
C THR A 32 -0.78 -9.60 -9.63
N SER A 33 -2.11 -9.68 -9.80
CA SER A 33 -2.77 -10.97 -9.72
C SER A 33 -2.43 -11.85 -10.93
N ILE A 34 -2.25 -13.15 -10.68
CA ILE A 34 -2.05 -14.14 -11.74
C ILE A 34 -3.28 -14.19 -12.65
N TRP A 35 -4.49 -13.96 -12.13
CA TRP A 35 -5.71 -13.91 -12.94
C TRP A 35 -5.59 -13.00 -14.16
N LEU A 36 -5.02 -11.80 -13.98
CA LEU A 36 -4.89 -10.80 -15.04
C LEU A 36 -3.60 -10.91 -15.85
N ARG A 37 -2.73 -11.86 -15.49
CA ARG A 37 -1.45 -12.11 -16.15
C ARG A 37 -1.49 -13.33 -17.07
N GLN A 38 -2.61 -14.04 -17.16
CA GLN A 38 -2.82 -15.17 -18.03
C GLN A 38 -3.26 -14.68 -19.42
N ALA A 39 -2.75 -15.28 -20.47
CA ALA A 39 -3.30 -15.11 -21.80
C ALA A 39 -4.69 -15.82 -21.91
N PRO A 40 -5.70 -15.26 -22.55
CA PRO A 40 -5.69 -13.96 -23.28
C PRO A 40 -6.03 -12.74 -22.41
N ILE A 41 -6.33 -12.91 -21.09
CA ILE A 41 -6.82 -11.82 -20.21
C ILE A 41 -5.80 -10.69 -20.10
N PHE A 42 -4.51 -10.99 -20.21
CA PHE A 42 -3.43 -10.00 -20.15
C PHE A 42 -3.59 -8.86 -21.15
N TYR A 43 -4.16 -9.14 -22.34
CA TYR A 43 -4.46 -8.11 -23.34
C TYR A 43 -5.50 -7.09 -22.88
N TYR A 44 -6.40 -7.49 -21.98
CA TYR A 44 -7.46 -6.61 -21.44
C TYR A 44 -7.03 -5.87 -20.17
N LEU A 45 -5.81 -6.11 -19.67
CA LEU A 45 -5.32 -5.49 -18.43
C LEU A 45 -5.36 -3.95 -18.50
N GLY A 46 -5.05 -3.35 -19.65
CA GLY A 46 -5.14 -1.91 -19.86
C GLY A 46 -6.55 -1.37 -19.65
N TYR A 47 -7.56 -2.04 -20.17
CA TYR A 47 -8.97 -1.65 -20.00
C TYR A 47 -9.44 -1.78 -18.56
N LEU A 48 -9.01 -2.86 -17.87
CA LEU A 48 -9.32 -3.04 -16.45
C LEU A 48 -8.69 -1.96 -15.58
N LYS A 49 -7.46 -1.56 -15.89
CA LYS A 49 -6.82 -0.42 -15.20
C LYS A 49 -7.58 0.88 -15.45
N ALA A 50 -8.05 1.13 -16.68
CA ALA A 50 -8.85 2.32 -17.01
C ALA A 50 -10.21 2.34 -16.29
N SER A 51 -10.75 1.18 -15.87
CA SER A 51 -11.98 1.13 -15.08
C SER A 51 -11.84 1.75 -13.70
N ILE A 52 -10.64 1.77 -13.11
CA ILE A 52 -10.39 2.33 -11.78
C ILE A 52 -10.72 3.83 -11.70
N PRO A 53 -10.18 4.73 -12.56
CA PRO A 53 -10.57 6.13 -12.56
C PRO A 53 -12.05 6.34 -12.89
N ILE A 54 -12.63 5.54 -13.80
CA ILE A 54 -14.06 5.62 -14.13
C ILE A 54 -14.92 5.32 -12.90
N LEU A 55 -14.66 4.23 -12.20
CA LEU A 55 -15.36 3.88 -10.96
C LEU A 55 -15.15 4.94 -9.88
N THR A 56 -13.94 5.47 -9.76
CA THR A 56 -13.63 6.53 -8.79
C THR A 56 -14.46 7.78 -9.06
N VAL A 57 -14.52 8.25 -10.30
CA VAL A 57 -15.36 9.38 -10.71
C VAL A 57 -16.83 9.06 -10.47
N GLY A 58 -17.28 7.84 -10.81
CA GLY A 58 -18.66 7.39 -10.55
C GLY A 58 -19.04 7.48 -9.08
N ILE A 59 -18.16 7.06 -8.16
CA ILE A 59 -18.37 7.17 -6.71
C ILE A 59 -18.45 8.63 -6.28
N VAL A 60 -17.54 9.49 -6.76
CA VAL A 60 -17.54 10.93 -6.45
C VAL A 60 -18.83 11.60 -6.93
N LEU A 61 -19.27 11.30 -8.15
CA LEU A 61 -20.52 11.82 -8.71
C LEU A 61 -21.76 11.32 -7.95
N ALA A 62 -21.82 10.02 -7.64
CA ALA A 62 -22.92 9.46 -6.85
C ALA A 62 -22.98 10.09 -5.44
N LYS A 63 -21.83 10.40 -4.85
CA LYS A 63 -21.76 11.13 -3.58
C LYS A 63 -22.24 12.58 -3.75
N ALA A 64 -21.85 13.26 -4.83
CA ALA A 64 -22.31 14.61 -5.15
C ALA A 64 -23.82 14.70 -5.27
N LEU A 65 -24.41 13.72 -5.97
CA LEU A 65 -25.86 13.67 -6.21
C LEU A 65 -26.65 13.28 -4.94
N SER A 66 -26.07 12.46 -4.06
CA SER A 66 -26.73 12.02 -2.83
C SER A 66 -26.62 13.02 -1.67
N SER A 67 -25.67 13.94 -1.75
CA SER A 67 -25.45 14.98 -0.74
C SER A 67 -26.27 16.23 -1.10
N SER A 68 -27.10 16.71 -0.18
CA SER A 68 -27.79 18.01 -0.31
C SER A 68 -26.78 19.19 -0.30
N ASN A 69 -25.56 18.95 0.12
CA ASN A 69 -24.46 19.89 0.08
C ASN A 69 -23.68 19.73 -1.23
N LYS A 70 -23.53 20.83 -1.99
CA LYS A 70 -22.65 20.86 -3.16
C LYS A 70 -21.27 20.34 -2.79
N ILE A 71 -20.74 19.38 -3.52
CA ILE A 71 -19.31 19.05 -3.41
C ILE A 71 -18.54 20.26 -3.90
N ILE A 72 -18.14 21.10 -2.97
CA ILE A 72 -17.21 22.21 -3.25
C ILE A 72 -15.82 21.58 -3.18
N ILE A 73 -15.12 21.52 -4.32
CA ILE A 73 -13.70 21.18 -4.33
C ILE A 73 -13.02 22.21 -3.42
N SER A 74 -12.51 21.76 -2.28
CA SER A 74 -11.86 22.64 -1.33
C SER A 74 -10.63 23.26 -1.99
N LYS A 75 -10.32 24.53 -1.64
CA LYS A 75 -9.10 25.20 -2.11
C LYS A 75 -7.85 24.33 -1.89
N GLU A 76 -7.84 23.58 -0.79
CA GLU A 76 -6.75 22.67 -0.47
C GLU A 76 -6.67 21.49 -1.43
N CYS A 77 -7.80 20.84 -1.78
CA CYS A 77 -7.83 19.77 -2.77
C CYS A 77 -7.32 20.28 -4.13
N PHE A 78 -7.80 21.42 -4.57
CA PHE A 78 -7.36 22.04 -5.82
C PHE A 78 -5.86 22.33 -5.82
N SER A 79 -5.31 22.89 -4.72
CA SER A 79 -3.88 23.14 -4.59
C SER A 79 -3.04 21.89 -4.70
N TRP A 80 -3.51 20.75 -4.12
CA TRP A 80 -2.83 19.46 -4.25
C TRP A 80 -2.91 18.89 -5.66
N ILE A 81 -4.06 19.05 -6.33
CA ILE A 81 -4.19 18.67 -7.74
C ILE A 81 -3.16 19.41 -8.59
N MET A 82 -3.11 20.74 -8.48
CA MET A 82 -2.15 21.57 -9.22
C MET A 82 -0.70 21.19 -8.90
N PHE A 83 -0.39 20.95 -7.62
CA PHE A 83 0.94 20.54 -7.19
C PHE A 83 1.35 19.18 -7.84
N PHE A 84 0.49 18.17 -7.79
CA PHE A 84 0.81 16.86 -8.39
C PHE A 84 0.91 16.93 -9.91
N VAL A 85 0.03 17.67 -10.57
CA VAL A 85 0.11 17.92 -12.01
C VAL A 85 1.46 18.51 -12.39
N LEU A 86 1.89 19.58 -11.70
CA LEU A 86 3.18 20.23 -11.96
C LEU A 86 4.36 19.27 -11.74
N CYS A 87 4.36 18.51 -10.65
CA CYS A 87 5.43 17.57 -10.34
C CYS A 87 5.52 16.43 -11.38
N VAL A 88 4.38 15.86 -11.80
CA VAL A 88 4.35 14.75 -12.76
C VAL A 88 4.74 15.22 -14.16
N PHE A 89 4.16 16.32 -14.64
CA PHE A 89 4.48 16.84 -15.97
C PHE A 89 5.87 17.45 -16.03
N GLY A 90 6.39 18.02 -14.94
CA GLY A 90 7.80 18.41 -14.84
C GLY A 90 8.73 17.26 -15.18
N GLY A 91 8.50 16.07 -14.61
CA GLY A 91 9.28 14.86 -14.94
C GLY A 91 9.03 14.32 -16.37
N ALA A 92 7.85 14.60 -16.97
CA ALA A 92 7.57 14.16 -18.34
C ALA A 92 8.28 14.97 -19.41
N ILE A 93 8.53 16.26 -19.16
CA ILE A 93 9.20 17.18 -20.11
C ILE A 93 10.67 16.77 -20.32
N GLY A 94 11.32 16.22 -19.29
CA GLY A 94 12.72 15.79 -19.36
C GLY A 94 12.97 14.53 -20.20
N SER A 95 11.92 13.82 -20.60
CA SER A 95 12.05 12.59 -21.35
C SER A 95 11.69 12.79 -22.83
N SER A 96 12.52 12.27 -23.71
CA SER A 96 12.36 12.40 -25.17
C SER A 96 11.34 11.44 -25.81
N GLY A 97 10.50 10.74 -25.02
CA GLY A 97 9.64 9.67 -25.54
C GLY A 97 8.13 9.86 -25.31
N THR A 98 7.32 9.51 -26.33
CA THR A 98 5.84 9.48 -26.24
C THR A 98 5.31 8.57 -25.12
N ALA A 99 6.03 7.49 -24.80
CA ALA A 99 5.71 6.58 -23.71
C ALA A 99 5.75 7.25 -22.32
N SER A 100 6.64 8.20 -22.12
CA SER A 100 6.75 8.95 -20.87
C SER A 100 5.57 9.90 -20.66
N PHE A 101 5.11 10.55 -21.73
CA PHE A 101 3.98 11.45 -21.66
C PHE A 101 2.68 10.69 -21.37
N SER A 102 2.46 9.55 -22.04
CA SER A 102 1.29 8.68 -21.77
C SER A 102 1.28 8.20 -20.31
N ARG A 103 2.43 7.83 -19.78
CA ARG A 103 2.55 7.37 -18.39
C ARG A 103 2.34 8.51 -17.39
N ALA A 104 2.81 9.71 -17.69
CA ALA A 104 2.56 10.90 -16.88
C ALA A 104 1.05 11.23 -16.82
N ILE A 105 0.34 11.13 -17.94
CA ILE A 105 -1.12 11.29 -17.96
C ILE A 105 -1.79 10.25 -17.07
N GLU A 106 -1.41 8.97 -17.19
CA GLU A 106 -1.96 7.89 -16.36
C GLU A 106 -1.78 8.18 -14.87
N ILE A 107 -0.58 8.52 -14.43
CA ILE A 107 -0.28 8.85 -13.03
C ILE A 107 -1.10 10.06 -12.58
N THR A 108 -1.17 11.11 -13.40
CA THR A 108 -1.94 12.33 -13.11
C THR A 108 -3.42 12.03 -12.92
N VAL A 109 -4.01 11.20 -13.78
CA VAL A 109 -5.42 10.80 -13.67
C VAL A 109 -5.67 10.08 -12.36
N TYR A 110 -4.81 9.12 -11.97
CA TYR A 110 -4.94 8.44 -10.69
C TYR A 110 -4.81 9.40 -9.50
N CYS A 111 -3.82 10.30 -9.52
CA CYS A 111 -3.63 11.29 -8.46
C CYS A 111 -4.88 12.18 -8.30
N ILE A 112 -5.42 12.71 -9.40
CA ILE A 112 -6.63 13.54 -9.37
C ILE A 112 -7.82 12.75 -8.86
N CYS A 113 -8.06 11.55 -9.38
CA CYS A 113 -9.19 10.71 -8.99
C CYS A 113 -9.16 10.38 -7.50
N PHE A 114 -8.01 9.98 -6.94
CA PHE A 114 -7.92 9.64 -5.53
C PHE A 114 -7.92 10.85 -4.61
N LEU A 115 -7.43 12.01 -5.05
CA LEU A 115 -7.62 13.26 -4.32
C LEU A 115 -9.10 13.63 -4.25
N LEU A 116 -9.80 13.63 -5.38
CA LEU A 116 -11.24 13.92 -5.42
C LEU A 116 -12.03 12.95 -4.55
N LEU A 117 -11.76 11.64 -4.63
CA LEU A 117 -12.39 10.62 -3.79
C LEU A 117 -12.15 10.90 -2.32
N SER A 118 -10.89 11.11 -1.92
CA SER A 118 -10.50 11.32 -0.52
C SER A 118 -11.12 12.58 0.07
N TYR A 119 -11.26 13.64 -0.71
CA TYR A 119 -11.87 14.89 -0.24
C TYR A 119 -13.40 14.89 -0.35
N ALA A 120 -14.01 14.04 -1.20
CA ALA A 120 -15.45 13.85 -1.26
C ALA A 120 -15.99 13.03 -0.08
N LEU A 121 -15.18 12.12 0.48
CA LEU A 121 -15.53 11.31 1.64
C LEU A 121 -15.24 12.07 2.95
N ASP A 122 -16.14 11.98 3.92
CA ASP A 122 -15.85 12.42 5.27
C ASP A 122 -14.90 11.45 6.00
N LYS A 123 -14.46 11.81 7.23
CA LYS A 123 -13.50 11.02 8.00
C LYS A 123 -14.00 9.61 8.29
N GLU A 124 -15.29 9.45 8.60
CA GLU A 124 -15.86 8.15 8.93
C GLU A 124 -16.07 7.30 7.67
N GLU A 125 -16.50 7.93 6.58
CA GLU A 125 -16.66 7.27 5.29
C GLU A 125 -15.32 6.78 4.75
N LEU A 126 -14.29 7.61 4.82
CA LEU A 126 -12.93 7.24 4.42
C LEU A 126 -12.38 6.08 5.27
N SER A 127 -12.64 6.10 6.58
CA SER A 127 -12.30 4.98 7.46
C SER A 127 -13.04 3.69 7.05
N ARG A 128 -14.35 3.78 6.75
CA ARG A 128 -15.12 2.63 6.24
C ARG A 128 -14.60 2.13 4.89
N PHE A 129 -14.20 3.04 4.00
CA PHE A 129 -13.61 2.71 2.71
C PHE A 129 -12.33 1.88 2.89
N PHE A 130 -11.39 2.29 3.76
CA PHE A 130 -10.21 1.51 4.07
C PHE A 130 -10.53 0.18 4.77
N MET A 131 -11.57 0.12 5.60
CA MET A 131 -12.00 -1.14 6.21
C MET A 131 -12.58 -2.12 5.17
N ARG A 132 -13.20 -1.66 4.07
CA ARG A 132 -13.59 -2.53 2.94
C ARG A 132 -12.37 -3.13 2.24
N TYR A 133 -11.30 -2.36 2.09
CA TYR A 133 -10.03 -2.90 1.62
C TYR A 133 -9.52 -4.01 2.55
N VAL A 134 -9.55 -3.79 3.87
CA VAL A 134 -9.18 -4.81 4.86
C VAL A 134 -10.02 -6.08 4.69
N ASN A 135 -11.34 -5.94 4.47
CA ASN A 135 -12.23 -7.09 4.28
C ASN A 135 -11.86 -7.91 3.04
N ILE A 136 -11.57 -7.24 1.90
CA ILE A 136 -11.15 -7.93 0.67
C ILE A 136 -9.85 -8.70 0.90
N ILE A 137 -8.84 -8.06 1.49
CA ILE A 137 -7.55 -8.69 1.74
C ILE A 137 -7.67 -9.82 2.77
N THR A 138 -8.52 -9.66 3.80
CA THR A 138 -8.79 -10.71 4.78
C THR A 138 -9.46 -11.93 4.13
N LEU A 139 -10.40 -11.72 3.21
CA LEU A 139 -11.03 -12.81 2.46
C LEU A 139 -9.99 -13.58 1.63
N ILE A 140 -9.14 -12.87 0.89
CA ILE A 140 -8.03 -13.48 0.13
C ILE A 140 -7.08 -14.22 1.08
N ALA A 141 -6.79 -13.65 2.27
CA ALA A 141 -5.94 -14.25 3.27
C ALA A 141 -6.49 -15.58 3.80
N VAL A 142 -7.78 -15.62 4.13
CA VAL A 142 -8.44 -16.87 4.60
C VAL A 142 -8.37 -17.95 3.54
N ILE A 143 -8.71 -17.62 2.29
CA ILE A 143 -8.65 -18.56 1.16
C ILE A 143 -7.21 -19.03 0.95
N SER A 144 -6.24 -18.11 0.98
CA SER A 144 -4.84 -18.48 0.77
C SER A 144 -4.28 -19.36 1.88
N LEU A 145 -4.63 -19.11 3.14
CA LEU A 145 -4.22 -19.99 4.26
C LEU A 145 -4.81 -21.38 4.14
N PHE A 146 -6.08 -21.49 3.74
CA PHE A 146 -6.73 -22.77 3.54
C PHE A 146 -5.99 -23.65 2.51
N PHE A 147 -5.69 -23.10 1.32
CA PHE A 147 -4.97 -23.83 0.29
C PHE A 147 -3.48 -23.99 0.60
N TYR A 148 -2.86 -23.01 1.24
CA TYR A 148 -1.46 -23.09 1.66
C TYR A 148 -1.23 -24.27 2.62
N PHE A 149 -2.03 -24.37 3.67
CA PHE A 149 -1.89 -25.50 4.60
C PHE A 149 -2.43 -26.80 4.03
N GLY A 150 -3.62 -26.79 3.40
CA GLY A 150 -4.25 -28.00 2.87
C GLY A 150 -3.59 -28.54 1.60
N GLY A 151 -3.09 -27.66 0.74
CA GLY A 151 -2.45 -28.00 -0.52
C GLY A 151 -0.93 -28.07 -0.39
N SER A 152 -0.29 -26.89 -0.24
CA SER A 152 1.18 -26.75 -0.33
C SER A 152 1.94 -27.46 0.78
N ILE A 153 1.44 -27.49 2.01
CA ILE A 153 2.16 -28.04 3.17
C ILE A 153 1.76 -29.49 3.43
N LEU A 154 0.47 -29.77 3.56
CA LEU A 154 -0.03 -31.09 3.95
C LEU A 154 -0.30 -32.02 2.75
N ASN A 155 -0.32 -31.48 1.52
CA ASN A 155 -0.63 -32.21 0.28
C ASN A 155 -1.96 -33.00 0.32
N ILE A 156 -2.94 -32.52 1.12
CA ILE A 156 -4.28 -33.14 1.22
C ILE A 156 -5.13 -32.72 0.01
N ILE A 157 -4.97 -31.47 -0.45
CA ILE A 157 -5.69 -30.91 -1.59
C ILE A 157 -4.73 -30.94 -2.79
N PRO A 158 -4.96 -31.73 -3.82
CA PRO A 158 -4.10 -31.75 -5.00
C PRO A 158 -4.27 -30.47 -5.82
N ALA A 159 -3.21 -30.03 -6.48
CA ALA A 159 -3.29 -28.97 -7.48
C ALA A 159 -4.24 -29.35 -8.61
N THR A 160 -5.11 -28.44 -9.03
CA THR A 160 -6.11 -28.69 -10.09
C THR A 160 -5.55 -28.52 -11.49
N GLY A 161 -4.34 -27.95 -11.62
CA GLY A 161 -3.64 -27.77 -12.89
C GLY A 161 -2.49 -26.78 -12.79
N LYS A 162 -1.83 -26.54 -13.93
CA LYS A 162 -0.78 -25.53 -14.06
C LYS A 162 -1.26 -24.37 -14.91
N VAL A 163 -0.89 -23.15 -14.51
CA VAL A 163 -1.26 -21.92 -15.19
C VAL A 163 0.01 -21.17 -15.58
N SER A 164 0.09 -20.80 -16.87
CA SER A 164 1.15 -19.92 -17.38
C SER A 164 0.73 -18.46 -17.27
N PHE A 165 1.65 -17.60 -16.84
CA PHE A 165 1.39 -16.18 -16.67
C PHE A 165 2.61 -15.32 -17.03
N GLU A 166 2.37 -14.09 -17.47
CA GLU A 166 3.39 -13.13 -17.88
C GLU A 166 3.91 -12.35 -16.68
N TRP A 167 5.21 -12.54 -16.36
CA TRP A 167 5.91 -11.80 -15.31
C TRP A 167 7.40 -11.68 -15.68
N ASP A 168 7.81 -10.59 -16.30
CA ASP A 168 9.11 -10.37 -16.98
C ASP A 168 9.43 -11.45 -18.05
N LEU A 169 9.28 -12.70 -17.67
CA LEU A 169 9.32 -13.90 -18.51
C LEU A 169 8.02 -14.67 -18.25
N THR A 170 7.64 -15.51 -19.22
CA THR A 170 6.54 -16.47 -19.04
C THR A 170 6.91 -17.48 -17.95
N ARG A 171 6.16 -17.51 -16.88
CA ARG A 171 6.31 -18.45 -15.75
C ARG A 171 5.09 -19.34 -15.63
N SER A 172 5.25 -20.44 -14.93
CA SER A 172 4.15 -21.34 -14.58
C SER A 172 4.02 -21.47 -13.07
N ALA A 173 2.78 -21.67 -12.60
CA ALA A 173 2.47 -21.93 -11.20
C ALA A 173 1.43 -23.05 -11.11
N ASP A 174 1.52 -23.87 -10.09
CA ASP A 174 0.45 -24.79 -9.73
C ASP A 174 -0.75 -23.98 -9.23
N SER A 175 -1.95 -24.38 -9.65
CA SER A 175 -3.20 -23.71 -9.39
C SER A 175 -4.11 -24.59 -8.54
N TYR A 176 -4.76 -24.00 -7.55
CA TYR A 176 -5.79 -24.62 -6.74
C TYR A 176 -7.11 -23.90 -6.99
N PHE A 177 -7.93 -24.47 -7.86
CA PHE A 177 -9.27 -23.96 -8.24
C PHE A 177 -9.27 -22.48 -8.70
N PHE A 178 -8.17 -21.99 -9.26
CA PHE A 178 -7.96 -20.58 -9.60
C PHE A 178 -8.06 -19.60 -8.42
N LEU A 179 -8.12 -20.08 -7.19
CA LEU A 179 -8.24 -19.27 -5.97
C LEU A 179 -6.91 -19.09 -5.23
N TYR A 180 -5.93 -19.95 -5.54
CA TYR A 180 -4.60 -19.91 -4.95
C TYR A 180 -3.58 -20.45 -5.95
N TYR A 181 -2.34 -19.91 -5.90
CA TYR A 181 -1.26 -20.26 -6.81
C TYR A 181 0.08 -20.39 -6.07
N GLU A 182 0.95 -21.24 -6.60
CA GLU A 182 2.32 -21.48 -6.12
C GLU A 182 3.38 -21.01 -7.13
N PRO A 183 3.56 -19.68 -7.31
CA PRO A 183 4.54 -19.18 -8.26
C PRO A 183 5.98 -19.14 -7.72
N GLN A 184 6.18 -19.30 -6.40
CA GLN A 184 7.48 -19.13 -5.75
C GLN A 184 7.75 -20.17 -4.67
N ILE A 185 8.99 -20.69 -4.67
CA ILE A 185 9.55 -21.54 -3.62
C ILE A 185 10.57 -20.73 -2.81
N SER A 186 10.78 -21.09 -1.55
CA SER A 186 11.75 -20.42 -0.69
C SER A 186 13.17 -20.93 -0.97
N ASP A 187 14.08 -20.00 -1.24
CA ASP A 187 15.51 -20.28 -1.41
C ASP A 187 16.32 -20.08 -0.12
N ASN A 188 15.64 -19.75 1.00
CA ASN A 188 16.25 -19.40 2.28
C ASN A 188 16.16 -20.54 3.29
N LEU A 189 16.22 -20.18 4.61
CA LEU A 189 16.19 -21.04 5.80
C LEU A 189 15.22 -22.23 5.72
N LEU A 190 14.13 -22.09 4.96
CA LEU A 190 13.12 -23.11 4.68
C LEU A 190 13.23 -23.56 3.22
N LEU A 191 14.38 -24.10 2.83
CA LEU A 191 14.64 -24.61 1.49
C LEU A 191 13.54 -25.57 1.03
N GLY A 192 12.98 -25.29 -0.15
CA GLY A 192 11.96 -26.14 -0.76
C GLY A 192 10.53 -25.89 -0.26
N VAL A 193 10.31 -25.00 0.72
CA VAL A 193 8.96 -24.66 1.16
C VAL A 193 8.35 -23.60 0.24
N THR A 194 7.15 -23.86 -0.24
CA THR A 194 6.37 -22.91 -1.05
C THR A 194 6.05 -21.64 -0.27
N LYS A 195 6.18 -20.49 -0.92
CA LYS A 195 5.76 -19.20 -0.34
C LYS A 195 4.27 -18.97 -0.60
N ASN A 196 3.55 -18.53 0.43
CA ASN A 196 2.16 -18.13 0.24
C ASN A 196 2.10 -16.82 -0.57
N CYS A 197 1.72 -16.93 -1.82
CA CYS A 197 1.52 -15.80 -2.74
C CYS A 197 0.04 -15.45 -2.92
N GLY A 198 -0.89 -16.22 -2.37
CA GLY A 198 -2.32 -16.05 -2.60
C GLY A 198 -2.68 -16.15 -4.07
N ILE A 199 -3.28 -15.10 -4.62
CA ILE A 199 -3.60 -14.96 -6.05
C ILE A 199 -2.55 -14.14 -6.82
N PHE A 200 -1.44 -13.75 -6.18
CA PHE A 200 -0.46 -12.81 -6.72
C PHE A 200 0.77 -13.54 -7.28
N THR A 201 1.49 -12.84 -8.16
CA THR A 201 2.70 -13.35 -8.81
C THR A 201 3.88 -13.48 -7.85
N GLU A 202 3.89 -12.71 -6.77
CA GLU A 202 4.99 -12.67 -5.80
C GLU A 202 4.53 -12.53 -4.36
N ALA A 203 5.18 -13.27 -3.46
CA ALA A 203 4.94 -13.21 -2.03
C ALA A 203 5.20 -11.81 -1.42
N THR A 204 6.18 -11.07 -1.95
CA THR A 204 6.50 -9.71 -1.47
C THR A 204 5.37 -8.73 -1.77
N MET A 205 4.75 -8.84 -2.93
CA MET A 205 3.62 -7.98 -3.33
C MET A 205 2.36 -8.31 -2.55
N TYR A 206 2.07 -9.59 -2.38
CA TYR A 206 1.00 -10.02 -1.48
C TYR A 206 1.24 -9.52 -0.06
N GLY A 207 2.46 -9.68 0.45
CA GLY A 207 2.86 -9.19 1.75
C GLY A 207 2.70 -7.67 1.93
N PHE A 208 2.95 -6.88 0.90
CA PHE A 208 2.70 -5.44 0.94
C PHE A 208 1.21 -5.12 1.14
N LEU A 209 0.33 -5.82 0.41
CA LEU A 209 -1.11 -5.65 0.56
C LEU A 209 -1.59 -6.06 1.96
N LEU A 210 -1.11 -7.21 2.45
CA LEU A 210 -1.42 -7.73 3.78
C LEU A 210 -0.94 -6.77 4.88
N SER A 211 0.27 -6.23 4.77
CA SER A 211 0.83 -5.29 5.76
C SER A 211 0.02 -4.01 5.85
N ASN A 212 -0.38 -3.43 4.69
CA ASN A 212 -1.24 -2.26 4.69
C ASN A 212 -2.64 -2.57 5.25
N ALA A 213 -3.23 -3.72 4.91
CA ALA A 213 -4.50 -4.15 5.48
C ALA A 213 -4.41 -4.33 7.01
N TYR A 214 -3.33 -4.95 7.49
CA TYR A 214 -3.07 -5.11 8.92
C TYR A 214 -2.97 -3.74 9.61
N MET A 215 -2.17 -2.83 9.09
CA MET A 215 -1.98 -1.50 9.66
C MET A 215 -3.28 -0.69 9.66
N PHE A 216 -4.05 -0.69 8.56
CA PHE A 216 -5.37 -0.03 8.52
C PHE A 216 -6.35 -0.65 9.51
N HIS A 217 -6.36 -1.98 9.62
CA HIS A 217 -7.19 -2.66 10.61
C HIS A 217 -6.82 -2.21 12.04
N ARG A 218 -5.53 -2.19 12.38
CA ARG A 218 -5.04 -1.76 13.69
C ARG A 218 -5.37 -0.31 14.01
N MET A 219 -5.25 0.59 13.03
CA MET A 219 -5.59 2.02 13.19
C MET A 219 -7.10 2.26 13.42
N ASN A 220 -7.95 1.38 12.90
CA ASN A 220 -9.41 1.51 12.98
C ASN A 220 -10.06 0.48 13.91
N MET A 221 -9.28 -0.40 14.53
CA MET A 221 -9.78 -1.51 15.34
C MET A 221 -10.54 -1.00 16.55
N LYS A 222 -11.84 -1.35 16.63
CA LYS A 222 -12.60 -1.28 17.86
C LYS A 222 -12.26 -2.50 18.72
N SER A 223 -12.12 -2.31 20.02
CA SER A 223 -11.88 -3.38 20.97
C SER A 223 -12.95 -4.48 20.86
N GLY A 224 -12.55 -5.73 20.55
CA GLY A 224 -13.47 -6.85 20.43
C GLY A 224 -12.82 -8.14 19.89
N LYS A 225 -13.47 -9.29 20.12
CA LYS A 225 -12.97 -10.60 19.67
C LYS A 225 -12.79 -10.68 18.15
N HIS A 226 -13.75 -10.14 17.40
CA HIS A 226 -13.72 -10.17 15.94
C HIS A 226 -12.49 -9.42 15.36
N GLY A 227 -12.16 -8.24 15.92
CA GLY A 227 -10.97 -7.51 15.49
C GLY A 227 -9.67 -8.28 15.76
N LYS A 228 -9.57 -8.99 16.89
CA LYS A 228 -8.40 -9.82 17.18
C LYS A 228 -8.24 -10.97 16.19
N ILE A 229 -9.34 -11.61 15.78
CA ILE A 229 -9.33 -12.70 14.79
C ILE A 229 -8.80 -12.21 13.44
N ILE A 230 -9.26 -11.06 12.94
CA ILE A 230 -8.76 -10.46 11.70
C ILE A 230 -7.26 -10.18 11.80
N SER A 231 -6.80 -9.60 12.91
CA SER A 231 -5.36 -9.37 13.14
C SER A 231 -4.54 -10.65 13.09
N ILE A 232 -5.03 -11.73 13.71
CA ILE A 232 -4.34 -13.03 13.73
C ILE A 232 -4.30 -13.63 12.33
N ILE A 233 -5.39 -13.56 11.56
CA ILE A 233 -5.44 -14.06 10.17
C ILE A 233 -4.42 -13.31 9.32
N LEU A 234 -4.41 -11.98 9.36
CA LEU A 234 -3.51 -11.16 8.56
C LEU A 234 -2.04 -11.41 8.94
N LEU A 235 -1.72 -11.45 10.25
CA LEU A 235 -0.36 -11.75 10.73
C LEU A 235 0.08 -13.16 10.34
N GLY A 236 -0.77 -14.16 10.56
CA GLY A 236 -0.49 -15.54 10.17
C GLY A 236 -0.21 -15.64 8.67
N THR A 237 -1.02 -14.95 7.84
CA THR A 237 -0.79 -14.92 6.40
C THR A 237 0.51 -14.23 6.02
N ILE A 238 0.86 -13.10 6.68
CA ILE A 238 2.15 -12.42 6.46
C ILE A 238 3.32 -13.36 6.74
N LEU A 239 3.28 -14.12 7.83
CA LEU A 239 4.32 -15.08 8.16
C LEU A 239 4.45 -16.19 7.10
N THR A 240 3.33 -16.70 6.57
CA THR A 240 3.35 -17.75 5.53
C THR A 240 3.85 -17.24 4.17
N THR A 241 3.91 -15.92 3.94
CA THR A 241 4.56 -15.38 2.73
C THR A 241 6.05 -15.65 2.68
N LEU A 242 6.69 -15.96 3.82
CA LEU A 242 8.14 -16.12 3.97
C LEU A 242 8.93 -14.97 3.33
N SER A 243 8.34 -13.79 3.28
CA SER A 243 8.94 -12.58 2.74
C SER A 243 9.38 -11.66 3.87
N THR A 244 10.64 -11.24 3.82
CA THR A 244 11.25 -10.41 4.88
C THR A 244 10.64 -9.00 4.96
N THR A 245 10.36 -8.38 3.82
CA THR A 245 9.86 -7.00 3.79
C THR A 245 8.54 -6.83 4.54
N PRO A 246 7.46 -7.61 4.30
CA PRO A 246 6.22 -7.45 5.05
C PRO A 246 6.36 -7.79 6.53
N ILE A 247 7.18 -8.79 6.89
CA ILE A 247 7.45 -9.14 8.29
C ILE A 247 8.11 -7.96 9.01
N LEU A 248 9.16 -7.39 8.43
CA LEU A 248 9.84 -6.22 8.99
C LEU A 248 8.93 -4.98 9.01
N THR A 249 8.08 -4.79 8.00
CA THR A 249 7.09 -3.71 7.98
C THR A 249 6.18 -3.75 9.20
N VAL A 250 5.61 -4.92 9.50
CA VAL A 250 4.73 -5.09 10.66
C VAL A 250 5.52 -4.98 11.96
N LEU A 251 6.75 -5.48 12.01
CA LEU A 251 7.62 -5.36 13.18
C LEU A 251 7.92 -3.89 13.48
N ILE A 252 8.27 -3.08 12.48
CA ILE A 252 8.48 -1.63 12.61
C ILE A 252 7.20 -0.95 13.12
N PHE A 253 6.05 -1.27 12.55
CA PHE A 253 4.77 -0.69 12.94
C PHE A 253 4.43 -1.00 14.41
N GLU A 254 4.46 -2.27 14.82
CA GLU A 254 4.08 -2.67 16.18
C GLU A 254 5.11 -2.23 17.22
N THR A 255 6.41 -2.34 16.93
CA THR A 255 7.47 -1.85 17.84
C THR A 255 7.28 -0.35 18.07
N SER A 256 7.10 0.45 17.01
CA SER A 256 6.86 1.88 17.14
C SER A 256 5.58 2.18 17.93
N ASN A 257 4.51 1.41 17.74
CA ASN A 257 3.26 1.57 18.50
C ASN A 257 3.44 1.25 19.99
N ILE A 258 4.14 0.16 20.31
CA ILE A 258 4.41 -0.22 21.70
C ILE A 258 5.23 0.87 22.40
N LEU A 259 6.23 1.44 21.71
CA LEU A 259 7.07 2.51 22.23
C LEU A 259 6.32 3.78 22.56
N THR A 260 5.37 4.12 21.71
CA THR A 260 4.66 5.39 21.78
C THR A 260 3.30 5.32 22.47
N ALA A 261 2.80 4.09 22.76
CA ALA A 261 1.53 3.89 23.43
C ALA A 261 1.45 4.59 24.79
N ARG A 262 0.38 5.30 25.05
CA ARG A 262 0.08 5.85 26.37
C ARG A 262 -0.44 4.74 27.26
N ILE A 263 0.35 4.34 28.22
CA ILE A 263 -0.05 3.35 29.23
C ILE A 263 -0.44 4.11 30.48
N SER A 264 -1.73 4.06 30.83
CA SER A 264 -2.27 4.71 32.03
C SER A 264 -1.84 4.03 33.32
N ASN A 265 -1.58 2.73 33.28
CA ASN A 265 -1.11 1.96 34.42
C ASN A 265 0.41 2.15 34.59
N ARG A 266 0.81 2.74 35.73
CA ARG A 266 2.22 3.05 36.07
C ARG A 266 3.12 1.79 36.09
N HIS A 267 2.59 0.66 36.55
CA HIS A 267 3.34 -0.61 36.57
C HIS A 267 3.62 -1.10 35.13
N LEU A 268 2.62 -1.06 34.26
CA LEU A 268 2.79 -1.43 32.86
C LEU A 268 3.70 -0.44 32.11
N ALA A 269 3.65 0.85 32.45
CA ALA A 269 4.55 1.85 31.90
C ALA A 269 6.02 1.59 32.31
N ASN A 270 6.24 1.25 33.57
CA ASN A 270 7.57 0.88 34.09
C ASN A 270 8.06 -0.43 33.44
N LEU A 271 7.21 -1.45 33.36
CA LEU A 271 7.54 -2.70 32.65
C LEU A 271 7.94 -2.42 31.20
N ARG A 272 7.19 -1.58 30.49
CA ARG A 272 7.56 -1.18 29.12
C ARG A 272 8.96 -0.56 29.09
N THR A 273 9.26 0.35 30.01
CA THR A 273 10.57 1.03 30.05
C THR A 273 11.69 0.03 30.29
N VAL A 274 11.50 -0.97 31.16
CA VAL A 274 12.46 -2.03 31.45
C VAL A 274 12.59 -3.01 30.26
N PHE A 275 11.45 -3.43 29.66
CA PHE A 275 11.45 -4.38 28.54
C PHE A 275 11.71 -3.73 27.18
N PHE A 276 11.66 -2.40 27.10
CA PHE A 276 11.93 -1.67 25.87
C PHE A 276 13.25 -2.04 25.19
N PRO A 277 14.39 -1.98 25.90
CA PRO A 277 15.66 -2.40 25.32
C PRO A 277 15.63 -3.85 24.81
N VAL A 278 14.97 -4.74 25.57
CA VAL A 278 14.84 -6.16 25.21
C VAL A 278 14.00 -6.32 23.93
N ILE A 279 12.88 -5.59 23.82
CA ILE A 279 12.03 -5.62 22.61
C ILE A 279 12.80 -5.08 21.39
N VAL A 280 13.54 -3.98 21.57
CA VAL A 280 14.36 -3.40 20.50
C VAL A 280 15.51 -4.34 20.12
N LEU A 281 16.21 -4.91 21.10
CA LEU A 281 17.27 -5.88 20.84
C LEU A 281 16.73 -7.14 20.17
N ALA A 282 15.57 -7.65 20.59
CA ALA A 282 14.92 -8.79 19.95
C ALA A 282 14.50 -8.45 18.51
N ALA A 283 13.96 -7.25 18.27
CA ALA A 283 13.60 -6.80 16.93
C ALA A 283 14.86 -6.65 16.04
N ILE A 284 15.95 -6.08 16.56
CA ILE A 284 17.23 -5.99 15.87
C ILE A 284 17.78 -7.40 15.60
N TRP A 285 17.74 -8.28 16.59
CA TRP A 285 18.23 -9.66 16.46
C TRP A 285 17.45 -10.45 15.41
N ILE A 286 16.12 -10.38 15.44
CA ILE A 286 15.26 -10.97 14.38
C ILE A 286 15.60 -10.36 13.02
N ALA A 287 15.74 -9.02 12.95
CA ALA A 287 16.12 -8.34 11.72
C ALA A 287 17.50 -8.81 11.22
N THR A 288 18.48 -8.98 12.09
CA THR A 288 19.82 -9.43 11.70
C THR A 288 19.84 -10.86 11.20
N ILE A 289 19.08 -11.78 11.83
CA ILE A 289 18.94 -13.16 11.33
C ILE A 289 18.28 -13.12 9.95
N VAL A 290 17.14 -12.46 9.84
CA VAL A 290 16.34 -12.37 8.61
C VAL A 290 17.10 -11.66 7.49
N ILE A 291 17.93 -10.67 7.80
CA ILE A 291 18.79 -9.97 6.83
C ILE A 291 20.04 -10.81 6.54
N GLY A 292 20.65 -11.41 7.54
CA GLY A 292 21.87 -12.21 7.41
C GLY A 292 21.69 -13.35 6.42
N ASP A 293 20.61 -14.11 6.54
CA ASP A 293 20.28 -15.17 5.58
C ASP A 293 20.03 -14.63 4.16
N LYS A 294 19.57 -13.40 4.05
CA LYS A 294 19.34 -12.76 2.75
C LYS A 294 20.55 -12.17 2.10
N LEU A 295 21.55 -11.74 2.86
CA LEU A 295 22.79 -11.17 2.33
C LEU A 295 23.54 -12.13 1.39
N SER A 296 23.31 -13.43 1.53
CA SER A 296 23.88 -14.49 0.69
C SER A 296 22.98 -14.91 -0.49
N THR A 297 21.85 -14.22 -0.71
CA THR A 297 20.89 -14.61 -1.77
C THR A 297 20.96 -13.69 -2.98
N ALA A 298 20.78 -14.27 -4.17
CA ALA A 298 20.66 -13.52 -5.43
C ALA A 298 19.57 -12.42 -5.36
N SER A 299 18.51 -12.62 -4.58
CA SER A 299 17.46 -11.61 -4.38
C SER A 299 17.94 -10.37 -3.64
N TYR A 300 18.97 -10.46 -2.77
CA TYR A 300 19.60 -9.32 -2.13
C TYR A 300 20.47 -8.55 -3.12
N ASP A 301 21.33 -9.25 -3.86
CA ASP A 301 22.22 -8.64 -4.83
C ASP A 301 21.45 -7.87 -5.90
N ILE A 302 20.38 -8.46 -6.42
CA ILE A 302 19.47 -7.81 -7.39
C ILE A 302 18.85 -6.52 -6.79
N ARG A 303 18.37 -6.55 -5.55
CA ARG A 303 17.78 -5.36 -4.92
C ARG A 303 18.79 -4.29 -4.63
N PHE A 304 19.97 -4.66 -4.16
CA PHE A 304 21.06 -3.73 -3.89
C PHE A 304 21.52 -3.05 -5.18
N ASP A 305 21.73 -3.81 -6.26
CA ASP A 305 22.03 -3.28 -7.60
C ASP A 305 20.95 -2.29 -8.06
N HIS A 306 19.67 -2.65 -7.95
CA HIS A 306 18.56 -1.77 -8.33
C HIS A 306 18.52 -0.48 -7.49
N ILE A 307 18.81 -0.53 -6.18
CA ILE A 307 18.88 0.66 -5.34
C ILE A 307 20.02 1.57 -5.77
N VAL A 308 21.22 1.01 -5.92
CA VAL A 308 22.42 1.78 -6.29
C VAL A 308 22.25 2.41 -7.67
N SER A 309 21.77 1.64 -8.64
CA SER A 309 21.52 2.11 -10.00
C SER A 309 20.44 3.20 -10.06
N CYS A 310 19.33 3.03 -9.36
CA CYS A 310 18.28 4.06 -9.28
C CYS A 310 18.79 5.35 -8.62
N ILE A 311 19.59 5.25 -7.55
CA ILE A 311 20.17 6.43 -6.88
C ILE A 311 21.18 7.12 -7.81
N LYS A 312 22.00 6.35 -8.54
CA LYS A 312 22.93 6.90 -9.53
C LYS A 312 22.17 7.69 -10.60
N VAL A 313 21.15 7.08 -11.20
CA VAL A 313 20.30 7.71 -12.21
C VAL A 313 19.61 8.98 -11.67
N PHE A 314 19.08 8.92 -10.44
CA PHE A 314 18.48 10.10 -9.79
C PHE A 314 19.49 11.24 -9.62
N ARG A 315 20.73 10.95 -9.24
CA ARG A 315 21.78 11.98 -9.09
C ARG A 315 22.18 12.59 -10.43
N GLU A 316 22.25 11.78 -11.49
CA GLU A 316 22.58 12.23 -12.84
C GLU A 316 21.45 13.04 -13.49
N ASN A 317 20.18 12.75 -13.09
CA ASN A 317 18.98 13.37 -13.64
C ASN A 317 18.11 14.01 -12.54
N LEU A 318 18.72 14.78 -11.64
CA LEU A 318 18.12 15.26 -10.39
C LEU A 318 16.78 15.99 -10.58
N LEU A 319 16.69 16.90 -11.56
CA LEU A 319 15.53 17.77 -11.72
C LEU A 319 14.32 17.04 -12.30
N LEU A 320 14.51 16.31 -13.38
CA LEU A 320 13.41 15.76 -14.18
C LEU A 320 13.33 14.22 -14.14
N GLY A 321 14.37 13.54 -13.67
CA GLY A 321 14.50 12.09 -13.77
C GLY A 321 14.68 11.64 -15.22
N LEU A 322 14.59 10.32 -15.46
CA LEU A 322 14.58 9.75 -16.82
C LEU A 322 13.24 9.92 -17.54
N GLY A 323 12.20 10.33 -16.81
CA GLY A 323 10.82 10.35 -17.29
C GLY A 323 10.07 9.04 -17.01
N TYR A 324 8.79 9.18 -16.71
CA TYR A 324 7.91 8.05 -16.39
C TYR A 324 7.73 7.14 -17.62
N GLY A 325 8.02 5.85 -17.46
CA GLY A 325 7.92 4.87 -18.56
C GLY A 325 9.25 4.52 -19.24
N SER A 326 10.35 5.18 -18.90
CA SER A 326 11.69 4.89 -19.44
C SER A 326 12.36 3.70 -18.73
N LEU A 327 11.59 2.64 -18.43
CA LEU A 327 12.11 1.46 -17.73
C LEU A 327 13.24 0.76 -18.51
N ASP A 328 13.13 0.71 -19.83
CA ASP A 328 14.13 0.06 -20.67
C ASP A 328 15.47 0.80 -20.61
N VAL A 329 15.43 2.15 -20.55
CA VAL A 329 16.63 2.97 -20.34
C VAL A 329 17.20 2.72 -18.94
N LEU A 330 16.34 2.67 -17.89
CA LEU A 330 16.81 2.37 -16.54
C LEU A 330 17.46 0.99 -16.44
N LYS A 331 16.92 -0.02 -17.14
CA LYS A 331 17.50 -1.38 -17.17
C LYS A 331 18.92 -1.41 -17.69
N THR A 332 19.35 -0.46 -18.53
CA THR A 332 20.74 -0.40 -19.00
C THR A 332 21.75 -0.08 -17.90
N TYR A 333 21.29 0.46 -16.78
CA TYR A 333 22.11 0.73 -15.59
C TYR A 333 22.19 -0.46 -14.63
N PHE A 334 21.34 -1.48 -14.80
CA PHE A 334 21.32 -2.65 -13.94
C PHE A 334 22.36 -3.68 -14.35
N SER A 335 23.08 -4.21 -13.37
CA SER A 335 23.92 -5.39 -13.56
C SER A 335 23.08 -6.65 -13.70
N TYR A 336 21.96 -6.71 -13.01
CA TYR A 336 20.98 -7.79 -13.07
C TYR A 336 19.72 -7.31 -13.81
N GLN A 337 19.51 -7.79 -15.03
CA GLN A 337 18.37 -7.39 -15.88
C GLN A 337 17.02 -8.04 -15.49
N GLN A 338 16.93 -8.66 -14.33
CA GLN A 338 15.68 -9.19 -13.81
C GLN A 338 14.79 -8.07 -13.27
N GLY A 339 13.49 -8.34 -13.20
CA GLY A 339 12.44 -7.38 -12.87
C GLY A 339 12.74 -6.43 -11.73
N LEU A 340 12.16 -5.26 -11.79
CA LEU A 340 12.38 -4.16 -10.84
C LEU A 340 11.82 -4.47 -9.46
N SER A 341 12.63 -4.40 -8.42
CA SER A 341 12.29 -4.85 -7.05
C SER A 341 12.16 -3.73 -6.01
N VAL A 342 12.44 -2.45 -6.39
CA VAL A 342 12.48 -1.30 -5.47
C VAL A 342 11.47 -0.22 -5.86
N GLY A 343 10.77 0.37 -4.88
CA GLY A 343 9.70 1.33 -5.13
C GLY A 343 10.17 2.79 -5.10
N ILE A 344 10.51 3.32 -3.92
CA ILE A 344 10.93 4.73 -3.79
C ILE A 344 12.15 5.05 -4.66
N PRO A 345 13.26 4.28 -4.67
CA PRO A 345 14.40 4.58 -5.52
C PRO A 345 14.03 4.68 -7.00
N TYR A 346 13.18 3.76 -7.47
CA TYR A 346 12.68 3.81 -8.85
C TYR A 346 11.85 5.06 -9.12
N LEU A 347 10.93 5.41 -8.21
CA LEU A 347 10.10 6.62 -8.35
C LEU A 347 10.98 7.88 -8.50
N LEU A 348 12.06 7.96 -7.71
CA LEU A 348 13.02 9.06 -7.78
C LEU A 348 13.82 9.07 -9.10
N ALA A 349 14.28 7.91 -9.55
CA ALA A 349 15.00 7.78 -10.83
C ALA A 349 14.14 8.22 -12.02
N MET A 350 12.82 7.90 -11.99
CA MET A 350 11.90 8.26 -13.06
C MET A 350 11.44 9.71 -13.03
N GLY A 351 11.10 10.24 -11.86
CA GLY A 351 10.43 11.55 -11.73
C GLY A 351 11.28 12.65 -11.09
N GLY A 352 12.55 12.37 -10.80
CA GLY A 352 13.47 13.37 -10.26
C GLY A 352 12.98 14.01 -8.96
N ILE A 353 13.29 15.32 -8.82
CA ILE A 353 12.87 16.11 -7.64
C ILE A 353 11.34 16.24 -7.54
N GLY A 354 10.62 16.22 -8.67
CA GLY A 354 9.16 16.24 -8.68
C GLY A 354 8.59 15.04 -7.91
N ALA A 355 9.07 13.83 -8.18
CA ALA A 355 8.67 12.61 -7.47
C ALA A 355 9.06 12.65 -5.98
N LEU A 356 10.25 13.19 -5.66
CA LEU A 356 10.68 13.39 -4.28
C LEU A 356 9.70 14.29 -3.52
N LEU A 357 9.31 15.41 -4.11
CA LEU A 357 8.38 16.36 -3.50
C LEU A 357 6.98 15.79 -3.35
N MET A 358 6.49 15.04 -4.36
CA MET A 358 5.17 14.38 -4.33
C MET A 358 5.05 13.37 -3.17
N LEU A 359 6.13 12.71 -2.81
CA LEU A 359 6.15 11.77 -1.69
C LEU A 359 6.43 12.50 -0.36
N SER A 360 7.47 13.34 -0.31
CA SER A 360 7.97 13.89 0.95
C SER A 360 7.05 14.94 1.57
N ILE A 361 6.47 15.85 0.77
CA ILE A 361 5.63 16.93 1.32
C ILE A 361 4.37 16.39 2.02
N PRO A 362 3.55 15.48 1.42
CA PRO A 362 2.43 14.85 2.11
C PRO A 362 2.83 14.12 3.40
N VAL A 363 3.93 13.36 3.33
CA VAL A 363 4.45 12.58 4.46
C VAL A 363 4.90 13.49 5.61
N ILE A 364 5.73 14.51 5.31
CA ILE A 364 6.23 15.46 6.32
C ILE A 364 5.06 16.21 6.97
N ARG A 365 4.11 16.69 6.16
CA ARG A 365 2.91 17.36 6.67
C ARG A 365 2.11 16.44 7.60
N PHE A 366 1.91 15.20 7.23
CA PHE A 366 1.20 14.23 8.07
C PHE A 366 1.95 13.94 9.36
N LEU A 367 3.28 13.82 9.31
CA LEU A 367 4.12 13.62 10.49
C LEU A 367 4.02 14.81 11.45
N ILE A 368 4.15 16.04 10.96
CA ILE A 368 4.02 17.26 11.78
C ILE A 368 2.66 17.32 12.46
N ASN A 369 1.58 17.10 11.71
CA ASN A 369 0.24 17.14 12.28
C ASN A 369 0.00 15.96 13.25
N SER A 370 0.47 14.77 12.93
CA SER A 370 0.39 13.60 13.83
C SER A 370 1.16 13.84 15.13
N TRP A 371 2.33 14.44 15.06
CA TRP A 371 3.11 14.85 16.24
C TRP A 371 2.35 15.87 17.09
N THR A 372 1.78 16.89 16.47
CA THR A 372 1.02 17.96 17.15
C THR A 372 -0.21 17.42 17.90
N VAL A 373 -0.95 16.49 17.29
CA VAL A 373 -2.12 15.87 17.93
C VAL A 373 -1.78 14.61 18.74
N ARG A 374 -0.49 14.25 18.76
CA ARG A 374 0.03 13.04 19.42
C ARG A 374 -0.61 11.74 18.88
N ASN A 375 -0.83 11.69 17.57
CA ASN A 375 -1.26 10.47 16.87
C ASN A 375 -0.05 9.56 16.57
N TRP A 376 0.43 8.87 17.59
CA TRP A 376 1.61 8.02 17.50
C TRP A 376 1.43 6.85 16.53
N MET A 377 0.22 6.30 16.48
CA MET A 377 -0.08 5.21 15.54
C MET A 377 0.04 5.68 14.08
N GLY A 378 -0.35 6.92 13.78
CA GLY A 378 -0.11 7.53 12.48
C GLY A 378 1.38 7.66 12.14
N ILE A 379 2.22 8.04 13.11
CA ILE A 379 3.68 8.11 12.93
C ILE A 379 4.26 6.71 12.65
N SER A 380 3.85 5.70 13.44
CA SER A 380 4.26 4.31 13.23
C SER A 380 3.85 3.80 11.83
N TYR A 381 2.66 4.18 11.36
CA TYR A 381 2.21 3.85 10.01
C TYR A 381 3.12 4.45 8.93
N VAL A 382 3.49 5.73 9.05
CA VAL A 382 4.40 6.38 8.10
C VAL A 382 5.75 5.67 8.02
N LEU A 383 6.35 5.36 9.15
CA LEU A 383 7.65 4.66 9.19
C LEU A 383 7.57 3.30 8.49
N ALA A 384 6.55 2.52 8.80
CA ALA A 384 6.32 1.21 8.19
C ALA A 384 5.99 1.31 6.69
N PHE A 385 5.18 2.29 6.29
CA PHE A 385 4.83 2.52 4.88
C PHE A 385 6.04 2.91 4.05
N ILE A 386 6.86 3.86 4.52
CA ILE A 386 8.08 4.29 3.82
C ILE A 386 9.03 3.10 3.67
N PHE A 387 9.27 2.33 4.74
CA PHE A 387 10.09 1.14 4.70
C PHE A 387 9.57 0.13 3.66
N SER A 388 8.29 -0.19 3.73
CA SER A 388 7.66 -1.15 2.82
C SER A 388 7.72 -0.68 1.36
N PHE A 389 7.44 0.61 1.10
CA PHE A 389 7.46 1.18 -0.24
C PHE A 389 8.89 1.31 -0.79
N PHE A 390 9.89 1.51 0.07
CA PHE A 390 11.29 1.55 -0.36
C PHE A 390 11.73 0.21 -0.98
N PHE A 391 11.37 -0.90 -0.34
CA PHE A 391 11.79 -2.25 -0.72
C PHE A 391 10.79 -3.03 -1.57
N THR A 392 9.66 -2.45 -1.94
CA THR A 392 8.63 -3.15 -2.73
C THR A 392 8.24 -2.32 -3.94
N ASN A 393 8.44 -2.91 -5.12
CA ASN A 393 8.00 -2.29 -6.34
C ASN A 393 6.53 -2.64 -6.63
N ILE A 394 5.65 -1.66 -6.47
CA ILE A 394 4.25 -1.73 -6.96
C ILE A 394 4.04 -0.65 -8.02
N VAL A 395 5.10 -0.36 -8.75
CA VAL A 395 5.25 0.84 -9.56
C VAL A 395 4.33 0.88 -10.76
N PHE A 396 4.02 -0.26 -11.37
CA PHE A 396 3.16 -0.28 -12.54
C PHE A 396 1.72 0.16 -12.26
N ASN A 397 1.34 0.21 -10.97
CA ASN A 397 0.03 0.59 -10.53
C ASN A 397 0.12 1.36 -9.20
N PHE A 398 0.70 2.53 -9.20
CA PHE A 398 0.75 3.42 -8.03
C PHE A 398 -0.62 3.70 -7.37
N THR A 399 -1.65 2.97 -7.78
CA THR A 399 -3.03 3.19 -7.36
C THR A 399 -3.19 3.14 -5.85
N LEU A 400 -2.69 2.09 -5.20
CA LEU A 400 -2.80 1.97 -3.74
C LEU A 400 -1.94 3.03 -3.03
N GLN A 401 -0.74 3.31 -3.53
CA GLN A 401 0.14 4.33 -2.97
C GLN A 401 -0.48 5.72 -3.10
N TRP A 402 -1.04 6.07 -4.26
CA TRP A 402 -1.73 7.35 -4.45
C TRP A 402 -2.98 7.47 -3.61
N LEU A 403 -3.74 6.38 -3.43
CA LEU A 403 -4.86 6.34 -2.52
C LEU A 403 -4.41 6.56 -1.07
N ILE A 404 -3.31 5.94 -0.64
CA ILE A 404 -2.73 6.12 0.70
C ILE A 404 -2.25 7.57 0.88
N ILE A 405 -1.52 8.11 -0.07
CA ILE A 405 -1.03 9.49 -0.01
C ILE A 405 -2.20 10.47 0.07
N SER A 406 -3.20 10.30 -0.78
CA SER A 406 -4.38 11.18 -0.82
C SER A 406 -5.27 11.05 0.42
N GLY A 407 -5.61 9.82 0.80
CA GLY A 407 -6.56 9.54 1.88
C GLY A 407 -5.94 9.63 3.26
N VAL A 408 -4.81 8.96 3.48
CA VAL A 408 -4.19 8.91 4.81
C VAL A 408 -3.36 10.16 5.06
N PHE A 409 -2.43 10.50 4.16
CA PHE A 409 -1.49 11.59 4.45
C PHE A 409 -2.09 12.97 4.23
N LEU A 410 -2.78 13.23 3.12
CA LEU A 410 -3.32 14.56 2.83
C LEU A 410 -4.65 14.81 3.54
N LYS A 411 -5.66 13.97 3.30
CA LYS A 411 -6.98 14.14 3.93
C LYS A 411 -6.92 13.93 5.43
N GLY A 412 -6.19 12.91 5.91
CA GLY A 412 -5.98 12.68 7.35
C GLY A 412 -5.31 13.87 8.02
N SER A 413 -4.32 14.50 7.37
CA SER A 413 -3.66 15.72 7.82
C SER A 413 -4.62 16.90 7.93
N TYR A 414 -5.49 17.07 6.95
CA TYR A 414 -6.52 18.11 6.92
C TYR A 414 -7.50 17.95 8.09
N GLU A 415 -8.00 16.74 8.32
CA GLU A 415 -8.94 16.48 9.42
C GLU A 415 -8.30 16.69 10.80
N MET A 416 -7.04 16.30 10.99
CA MET A 416 -6.31 16.57 12.23
C MET A 416 -6.18 18.07 12.50
N LYS A 417 -5.84 18.86 11.47
CA LYS A 417 -5.74 20.33 11.60
C LYS A 417 -7.08 20.94 11.97
N LYS A 418 -8.17 20.49 11.34
CA LYS A 418 -9.53 20.94 11.64
C LYS A 418 -9.91 20.69 13.11
N GLU A 419 -9.62 19.50 13.63
CA GLU A 419 -9.88 19.16 15.04
C GLU A 419 -9.12 20.09 16.02
N VAL A 420 -7.86 20.42 15.71
CA VAL A 420 -7.05 21.33 16.54
C VAL A 420 -7.62 22.75 16.53
N THR A 421 -8.03 23.24 15.35
CA THR A 421 -8.60 24.57 15.19
C THR A 421 -9.91 24.71 15.96
N VAL A 422 -10.81 23.73 15.84
CA VAL A 422 -12.08 23.70 16.58
C VAL A 422 -11.85 23.68 18.09
N LYS A 423 -10.90 22.88 18.58
CA LYS A 423 -10.57 22.81 20.02
C LYS A 423 -9.99 24.12 20.57
N ARG A 424 -9.38 24.97 19.74
CA ARG A 424 -8.83 26.27 20.12
C ARG A 424 -9.84 27.41 19.97
N GLY A 425 -11.10 27.14 19.65
CA GLY A 425 -12.15 28.16 19.49
C GLY A 425 -11.99 29.03 18.24
N GLY A 426 -11.16 28.62 17.28
CA GLY A 426 -10.89 29.35 16.04
C GLY A 426 -11.89 29.01 14.94
N VAL A 427 -12.29 30.03 14.17
CA VAL A 427 -12.99 29.84 12.88
C VAL A 427 -11.96 29.40 11.85
N LEU A 428 -12.28 28.35 11.06
CA LEU A 428 -11.45 27.95 9.93
C LEU A 428 -11.43 29.06 8.86
N PRO A 429 -10.27 29.42 8.30
CA PRO A 429 -10.18 30.36 7.19
C PRO A 429 -10.81 29.83 5.91
#